data_91eb280563d511c9c33d63f8d13b8d94
#
_entry.id   91eb280563d511c9c33d63f8d13b8d94
#
_cell.length_a   1.000
_cell.length_b   1.000
_cell.length_c   1.000
_cell.angle_alpha   90.00
_cell.angle_beta   90.00
_cell.angle_gamma   90.00
#
_symmetry.space_group_name_H-M   'P 1'
#
loop_
_entity.id
_entity.type
_entity.pdbx_description
1 polymer ?
#
loop_
_entity_poly.entity_id
_entity_poly.type
_entity_poly.pdbx_seq_one_letter_code
_entity_poly.pdbx_strand_id
1 'polypeptide(L)'
;MFATARKKYAWMMVSVSVMLLAASCSGKSNEPAATEKKPIDMHMFSASGGGAEWFENTYGKFLREKFPHITFKVYYPTDISIADYVATSKDPLDIVFGAYTTFHTSILNMNLQNDISDLIKRDKYDLNKLEPTVVELQRQLAGGGIYGLPAFIGTSGLYYNKDLFDKFAVPYPKDGMTWDEVYDLAVKLTRQDGGTQYYGFANDNYSYIQVNQLSLDLIDPKTHKASFNTDEWKRVVQMMTKFMSIPGVDIAQATVANFNTKGTVAMATNYTGCCGFTPGDAVKNWGVVRIPDFPDKRNIGPQVFPNYWFMSSTSKQRDAAFEVIKYVASEEFQISLNSRGLATALKDTKLHEKYGQDLPKYQGRNMSVLFPKPHAKMSNITEYQIVAAQKLNAALTQIVKDGKDVNTAIREAAEAADKDIQAAKASKK
;
A
#
# COMPACT_ATOMS: atom_id res chain seq x y z
N MET A 1 -21.96 62.26 34.00
CA MET A 1 -21.45 63.63 34.27
C MET A 1 -20.55 63.96 33.10
N PHE A 2 -20.98 64.98 32.34
CA PHE A 2 -20.26 65.84 31.41
C PHE A 2 -19.46 65.19 30.26
N ALA A 3 -19.86 65.22 29.04
CA ALA A 3 -20.34 66.29 28.09
C ALA A 3 -19.18 66.98 27.38
N THR A 4 -19.28 66.93 26.03
CA THR A 4 -19.04 67.95 25.01
C THR A 4 -17.60 68.37 24.69
N ALA A 5 -17.17 68.68 23.47
CA ALA A 5 -17.83 69.15 22.27
C ALA A 5 -16.87 69.11 21.05
N ARG A 6 -17.40 68.84 19.90
CA ARG A 6 -17.27 69.54 18.59
C ARG A 6 -16.29 70.68 18.43
N LYS A 7 -15.52 70.74 17.32
CA LYS A 7 -15.62 71.76 16.30
C LYS A 7 -14.92 71.42 14.98
N LYS A 8 -15.68 71.69 13.94
CA LYS A 8 -15.36 71.71 12.51
C LYS A 8 -14.44 72.92 12.20
N TYR A 9 -13.68 72.84 11.13
CA TYR A 9 -13.64 73.89 10.10
C TYR A 9 -13.03 73.35 8.81
N ALA A 10 -13.66 73.69 7.71
CA ALA A 10 -13.36 73.47 6.32
C ALA A 10 -12.65 74.64 5.69
N TRP A 11 -12.28 74.55 4.43
CA TRP A 11 -11.89 75.55 3.40
C TRP A 11 -10.39 75.53 3.06
N MET A 12 -9.85 75.59 1.87
CA MET A 12 -10.34 75.73 0.48
C MET A 12 -9.10 75.60 -0.45
N MET A 13 -9.31 75.08 -1.63
CA MET A 13 -8.50 75.09 -2.84
C MET A 13 -7.38 76.13 -2.99
N VAL A 14 -6.28 75.72 -3.67
CA VAL A 14 -5.76 76.43 -4.87
C VAL A 14 -4.85 75.42 -5.67
N SER A 15 -5.14 75.33 -6.95
CA SER A 15 -4.42 74.60 -8.01
C SER A 15 -3.14 75.37 -8.38
N VAL A 16 -2.03 74.63 -8.58
CA VAL A 16 -0.98 75.05 -9.52
C VAL A 16 -0.37 73.79 -10.17
N SER A 17 -0.55 73.73 -11.48
CA SER A 17 0.09 72.72 -12.36
C SER A 17 1.54 73.14 -12.58
N VAL A 18 2.45 72.10 -12.37
CA VAL A 18 3.78 72.18 -12.96
C VAL A 18 4.09 70.79 -13.54
N MET A 19 4.11 70.70 -14.88
CA MET A 19 4.65 69.61 -15.63
C MET A 19 6.16 69.59 -15.42
N LEU A 20 6.69 68.40 -14.93
CA LEU A 20 8.08 68.04 -15.08
C LEU A 20 8.12 66.63 -15.65
N LEU A 21 8.46 66.53 -16.91
CA LEU A 21 8.86 65.32 -17.61
C LEU A 21 10.16 64.80 -16.98
N ALA A 22 10.06 63.68 -16.24
CA ALA A 22 11.21 62.88 -15.93
C ALA A 22 10.98 61.50 -16.58
N ALA A 23 11.68 61.22 -17.67
CA ALA A 23 11.81 59.92 -18.28
C ALA A 23 12.53 58.99 -17.32
N SER A 24 11.75 58.12 -16.63
CA SER A 24 12.28 57.00 -15.87
C SER A 24 12.08 55.74 -16.70
N CYS A 25 13.17 55.23 -17.31
CA CYS A 25 13.22 53.92 -17.86
C CYS A 25 13.06 52.87 -16.74
N SER A 26 11.82 52.49 -16.46
CA SER A 26 11.49 51.33 -15.69
C SER A 26 11.47 50.13 -16.61
N GLY A 27 12.57 49.40 -16.63
CA GLY A 27 12.61 48.08 -17.26
C GLY A 27 11.55 47.20 -16.61
N LYS A 28 10.41 46.99 -17.27
CA LYS A 28 9.50 45.88 -16.96
C LYS A 28 10.28 44.60 -17.21
N SER A 29 10.65 43.88 -16.17
CA SER A 29 10.94 42.48 -16.25
C SER A 29 9.70 41.81 -16.85
N ASN A 30 9.77 41.40 -18.09
CA ASN A 30 8.81 40.47 -18.69
C ASN A 30 9.01 39.12 -18.00
N GLU A 31 8.43 38.95 -16.83
CA GLU A 31 8.02 37.62 -16.42
C GLU A 31 6.98 37.15 -17.44
N PRO A 32 7.17 35.99 -18.08
CA PRO A 32 6.16 35.47 -18.99
C PRO A 32 4.88 35.30 -18.16
N ALA A 33 3.82 35.98 -18.55
CA ALA A 33 2.50 35.78 -17.97
C ALA A 33 2.23 34.27 -17.93
N ALA A 34 2.01 33.74 -16.74
CA ALA A 34 1.65 32.33 -16.57
C ALA A 34 0.44 32.09 -17.46
N THR A 35 0.63 31.31 -18.52
CA THR A 35 -0.45 30.93 -19.44
C THR A 35 -1.52 30.24 -18.62
N GLU A 36 -2.69 30.85 -18.49
CA GLU A 36 -3.81 30.29 -17.75
C GLU A 36 -4.13 28.91 -18.32
N LYS A 37 -3.91 27.87 -17.49
CA LYS A 37 -4.14 26.49 -17.92
C LYS A 37 -5.63 26.29 -18.12
N LYS A 38 -6.03 25.70 -19.25
CA LYS A 38 -7.44 25.40 -19.52
C LYS A 38 -8.02 24.46 -18.45
N PRO A 39 -9.27 24.67 -18.01
CA PRO A 39 -9.95 23.73 -17.11
C PRO A 39 -10.02 22.31 -17.71
N ILE A 40 -9.79 21.32 -16.86
CA ILE A 40 -9.75 19.91 -17.22
C ILE A 40 -10.64 19.12 -16.26
N ASP A 41 -11.55 18.30 -16.77
CA ASP A 41 -12.20 17.25 -16.01
C ASP A 41 -11.36 15.97 -16.13
N MET A 42 -10.84 15.46 -15.01
CA MET A 42 -10.01 14.26 -14.97
C MET A 42 -10.77 13.13 -14.31
N HIS A 43 -11.05 12.08 -15.06
CA HIS A 43 -11.81 10.92 -14.62
C HIS A 43 -10.87 9.83 -14.10
N MET A 44 -11.05 9.45 -12.86
CA MET A 44 -10.18 8.53 -12.14
C MET A 44 -10.96 7.36 -11.54
N PHE A 45 -10.39 6.18 -11.51
CA PHE A 45 -10.99 5.01 -10.89
C PHE A 45 -10.09 4.46 -9.78
N SER A 46 -10.66 4.29 -8.57
CA SER A 46 -9.99 3.61 -7.46
C SER A 46 -10.20 2.11 -7.58
N ALA A 47 -9.18 1.36 -7.99
CA ALA A 47 -9.28 -0.09 -8.20
C ALA A 47 -9.15 -0.90 -6.91
N SER A 48 -8.67 -0.32 -5.82
CA SER A 48 -8.51 -1.00 -4.54
C SER A 48 -8.77 -0.05 -3.38
N GLY A 49 -9.64 -0.48 -2.48
CA GLY A 49 -9.87 0.02 -1.12
C GLY A 49 -9.86 1.54 -0.88
N GLY A 50 -10.47 1.97 0.20
CA GLY A 50 -10.56 3.37 0.58
C GLY A 50 -11.66 4.10 -0.21
N GLY A 51 -12.74 4.49 0.42
CA GLY A 51 -13.80 5.29 -0.21
C GLY A 51 -13.40 6.75 -0.41
N ALA A 52 -14.38 7.59 -0.73
CA ALA A 52 -14.18 9.01 -1.04
C ALA A 52 -13.46 9.79 0.08
N GLU A 53 -13.76 9.51 1.33
CA GLU A 53 -13.11 10.17 2.47
C GLU A 53 -11.61 9.83 2.55
N TRP A 54 -11.26 8.56 2.34
CA TRP A 54 -9.84 8.15 2.33
C TRP A 54 -9.09 8.83 1.18
N PHE A 55 -9.67 8.84 -0.03
CA PHE A 55 -9.08 9.53 -1.18
C PHE A 55 -8.87 11.01 -0.88
N GLU A 56 -9.89 11.67 -0.33
CA GLU A 56 -9.83 13.08 0.00
C GLU A 56 -8.70 13.40 0.98
N ASN A 57 -8.61 12.63 2.05
CA ASN A 57 -7.59 12.82 3.09
C ASN A 57 -6.18 12.45 2.62
N THR A 58 -6.07 11.51 1.68
CA THR A 58 -4.78 11.01 1.20
C THR A 58 -4.24 11.83 0.03
N TYR A 59 -5.09 12.12 -0.95
CA TYR A 59 -4.71 12.74 -2.21
C TYR A 59 -5.51 14.01 -2.54
N GLY A 60 -6.82 13.98 -2.41
CA GLY A 60 -7.75 14.94 -3.03
C GLY A 60 -7.43 16.39 -2.72
N LYS A 61 -7.27 16.73 -1.44
CA LYS A 61 -6.94 18.11 -1.02
C LYS A 61 -5.61 18.61 -1.62
N PHE A 62 -4.59 17.74 -1.68
CA PHE A 62 -3.27 18.11 -2.20
C PHE A 62 -3.28 18.22 -3.73
N LEU A 63 -4.04 17.37 -4.40
CA LEU A 63 -4.19 17.43 -5.85
C LEU A 63 -4.90 18.70 -6.29
N ARG A 64 -5.98 19.12 -5.58
CA ARG A 64 -6.68 20.37 -5.90
C ARG A 64 -5.83 21.60 -5.64
N GLU A 65 -5.01 21.57 -4.59
CA GLU A 65 -4.05 22.64 -4.31
C GLU A 65 -2.99 22.75 -5.41
N LYS A 66 -2.42 21.60 -5.82
CA LYS A 66 -1.35 21.55 -6.84
C LYS A 66 -1.86 21.83 -8.26
N PHE A 67 -3.09 21.40 -8.56
CA PHE A 67 -3.70 21.48 -9.88
C PHE A 67 -5.08 22.17 -9.84
N PRO A 68 -5.16 23.48 -9.51
CA PRO A 68 -6.44 24.16 -9.33
C PRO A 68 -7.29 24.25 -10.60
N HIS A 69 -6.69 24.02 -11.78
CA HIS A 69 -7.37 23.96 -13.08
C HIS A 69 -7.94 22.57 -13.41
N ILE A 70 -7.73 21.55 -12.54
CA ILE A 70 -8.22 20.18 -12.76
C ILE A 70 -9.35 19.88 -11.78
N THR A 71 -10.51 19.50 -12.31
CA THR A 71 -11.61 18.91 -11.54
C THR A 71 -11.44 17.38 -11.53
N PHE A 72 -11.16 16.82 -10.35
CA PHE A 72 -10.99 15.38 -10.19
C PHE A 72 -12.33 14.69 -9.94
N LYS A 73 -12.74 13.81 -10.84
CA LYS A 73 -13.94 12.96 -10.74
C LYS A 73 -13.49 11.53 -10.44
N VAL A 74 -13.71 11.06 -9.23
CA VAL A 74 -13.21 9.76 -8.76
C VAL A 74 -14.37 8.80 -8.59
N TYR A 75 -14.23 7.60 -9.16
CA TYR A 75 -15.19 6.51 -9.11
C TYR A 75 -14.65 5.37 -8.25
N TYR A 76 -15.55 4.68 -7.54
CA TYR A 76 -15.20 3.64 -6.60
C TYR A 76 -15.96 2.34 -6.92
N PRO A 77 -15.39 1.15 -6.60
CA PRO A 77 -16.07 -0.12 -6.82
C PRO A 77 -17.41 -0.29 -6.08
N THR A 78 -17.62 0.50 -5.01
CA THR A 78 -18.90 0.55 -4.27
C THR A 78 -20.01 1.23 -5.06
N ASP A 79 -19.67 2.10 -6.01
CA ASP A 79 -20.62 2.91 -6.75
C ASP A 79 -20.88 2.29 -8.13
N ILE A 80 -19.81 1.86 -8.81
CA ILE A 80 -19.85 1.25 -10.13
C ILE A 80 -18.64 0.31 -10.30
N SER A 81 -18.81 -0.84 -10.94
CA SER A 81 -17.65 -1.65 -11.32
C SER A 81 -16.84 -0.97 -12.44
N ILE A 82 -15.54 -1.23 -12.50
CA ILE A 82 -14.71 -0.67 -13.60
C ILE A 82 -15.19 -1.19 -14.97
N ALA A 83 -15.67 -2.43 -15.03
CA ALA A 83 -16.20 -3.03 -16.26
C ALA A 83 -17.47 -2.30 -16.72
N ASP A 84 -18.39 -2.02 -15.79
CA ASP A 84 -19.61 -1.27 -16.11
C ASP A 84 -19.29 0.17 -16.49
N TYR A 85 -18.33 0.82 -15.81
CA TYR A 85 -17.88 2.16 -16.19
C TYR A 85 -17.34 2.19 -17.61
N VAL A 86 -16.43 1.28 -17.95
CA VAL A 86 -15.84 1.20 -19.30
C VAL A 86 -16.90 0.90 -20.36
N ALA A 87 -17.91 0.08 -20.04
CA ALA A 87 -18.96 -0.29 -20.97
C ALA A 87 -20.03 0.80 -21.18
N THR A 88 -20.31 1.63 -20.18
CA THR A 88 -21.47 2.52 -20.19
C THR A 88 -21.14 4.01 -20.17
N SER A 89 -19.95 4.41 -19.67
CA SER A 89 -19.56 5.82 -19.61
C SER A 89 -19.19 6.36 -20.97
N LYS A 90 -19.59 7.60 -21.23
CA LYS A 90 -19.13 8.38 -22.39
C LYS A 90 -17.81 9.11 -22.10
N ASP A 91 -17.47 9.25 -20.83
CA ASP A 91 -16.25 9.91 -20.40
C ASP A 91 -15.12 8.90 -20.29
N PRO A 92 -13.99 9.14 -20.99
CA PRO A 92 -12.85 8.23 -20.89
C PRO A 92 -12.22 8.28 -19.50
N LEU A 93 -11.72 7.14 -19.01
CA LEU A 93 -10.85 7.14 -17.84
C LEU A 93 -9.48 7.72 -18.20
N ASP A 94 -8.95 8.57 -17.33
CA ASP A 94 -7.60 9.13 -17.45
C ASP A 94 -6.60 8.38 -16.58
N ILE A 95 -6.98 8.07 -15.35
CA ILE A 95 -6.12 7.41 -14.36
C ILE A 95 -6.88 6.29 -13.67
N VAL A 96 -6.23 5.13 -13.52
CA VAL A 96 -6.67 4.06 -12.63
C VAL A 96 -5.60 3.89 -11.55
N PHE A 97 -6.00 3.88 -10.27
CA PHE A 97 -5.04 3.72 -9.19
C PHE A 97 -5.44 2.62 -8.22
N GLY A 98 -4.45 1.92 -7.69
CA GLY A 98 -4.69 0.83 -6.75
C GLY A 98 -3.48 -0.07 -6.52
N ALA A 99 -3.70 -1.13 -5.76
CA ALA A 99 -2.70 -2.14 -5.48
C ALA A 99 -2.31 -2.92 -6.74
N TYR A 100 -1.05 -3.34 -6.82
CA TYR A 100 -0.56 -4.14 -7.94
C TYR A 100 -1.38 -5.40 -8.21
N THR A 101 -2.03 -5.96 -7.19
CA THR A 101 -2.88 -7.16 -7.31
C THR A 101 -4.13 -6.94 -8.14
N THR A 102 -4.59 -5.69 -8.29
CA THR A 102 -5.75 -5.35 -9.13
C THR A 102 -5.38 -5.05 -10.58
N PHE A 103 -4.10 -5.05 -10.93
CA PHE A 103 -3.61 -4.68 -12.25
C PHE A 103 -4.27 -5.48 -13.37
N HIS A 104 -4.31 -6.82 -13.25
CA HIS A 104 -4.91 -7.67 -14.29
C HIS A 104 -6.41 -7.41 -14.43
N THR A 105 -7.14 -7.35 -13.32
CA THR A 105 -8.60 -7.20 -13.34
C THR A 105 -9.09 -5.81 -13.74
N SER A 106 -8.33 -4.77 -13.36
CA SER A 106 -8.75 -3.38 -13.53
C SER A 106 -8.03 -2.67 -14.68
N ILE A 107 -6.94 -3.22 -15.20
CA ILE A 107 -6.18 -2.61 -16.29
C ILE A 107 -6.15 -3.53 -17.52
N LEU A 108 -5.54 -4.72 -17.41
CA LEU A 108 -5.33 -5.58 -18.57
C LEU A 108 -6.64 -6.15 -19.13
N ASN A 109 -7.52 -6.68 -18.28
CA ASN A 109 -8.80 -7.23 -18.74
C ASN A 109 -9.75 -6.17 -19.30
N MET A 110 -9.51 -4.90 -18.98
CA MET A 110 -10.30 -3.77 -19.48
C MET A 110 -9.62 -3.06 -20.68
N ASN A 111 -8.45 -3.55 -21.14
CA ASN A 111 -7.64 -2.93 -22.18
C ASN A 111 -7.28 -1.46 -21.91
N LEU A 112 -7.06 -1.13 -20.62
CA LEU A 112 -6.74 0.22 -20.18
C LEU A 112 -5.24 0.49 -20.03
N GLN A 113 -4.37 -0.48 -20.32
CA GLN A 113 -2.93 -0.33 -20.21
C GLN A 113 -2.38 0.70 -21.22
N ASN A 114 -1.48 1.55 -20.76
CA ASN A 114 -0.81 2.57 -21.56
C ASN A 114 0.65 2.69 -21.13
N ASP A 115 1.58 2.45 -22.04
CA ASP A 115 3.00 2.64 -21.76
C ASP A 115 3.32 4.14 -21.69
N ILE A 116 3.87 4.56 -20.55
CA ILE A 116 4.26 5.94 -20.26
C ILE A 116 5.77 6.15 -20.34
N SER A 117 6.52 5.19 -20.85
CA SER A 117 7.99 5.25 -20.93
C SER A 117 8.50 6.44 -21.75
N ASP A 118 7.75 6.86 -22.78
CA ASP A 118 8.04 8.05 -23.57
C ASP A 118 7.91 9.35 -22.76
N LEU A 119 6.88 9.45 -21.90
CA LEU A 119 6.66 10.59 -21.02
C LEU A 119 7.71 10.65 -19.89
N ILE A 120 8.06 9.49 -19.33
CA ILE A 120 9.16 9.36 -18.36
C ILE A 120 10.46 9.87 -18.94
N LYS A 121 10.78 9.47 -20.19
CA LYS A 121 11.99 9.91 -20.90
C LYS A 121 11.93 11.41 -21.23
N ARG A 122 10.81 11.90 -21.76
CA ARG A 122 10.59 13.30 -22.09
C ARG A 122 10.82 14.22 -20.89
N ASP A 123 10.21 13.88 -19.75
CA ASP A 123 10.26 14.69 -18.55
C ASP A 123 11.48 14.36 -17.67
N LYS A 124 12.36 13.46 -18.11
CA LYS A 124 13.57 13.03 -17.40
C LYS A 124 13.27 12.57 -15.97
N TYR A 125 12.12 11.87 -15.77
CA TYR A 125 11.78 11.32 -14.47
C TYR A 125 12.75 10.19 -14.11
N ASP A 126 13.45 10.33 -12.99
CA ASP A 126 14.49 9.39 -12.56
C ASP A 126 13.90 8.20 -11.80
N LEU A 127 13.68 7.09 -12.50
CA LEU A 127 13.22 5.84 -11.91
C LEU A 127 14.19 5.25 -10.87
N ASN A 128 15.49 5.65 -10.90
CA ASN A 128 16.47 5.15 -9.93
C ASN A 128 16.28 5.72 -8.52
N LYS A 129 15.41 6.72 -8.34
CA LYS A 129 15.01 7.20 -7.01
C LYS A 129 14.04 6.26 -6.31
N LEU A 130 13.38 5.38 -7.06
CA LEU A 130 12.38 4.44 -6.54
C LEU A 130 13.04 3.17 -6.01
N GLU A 131 12.32 2.46 -5.14
CA GLU A 131 12.68 1.11 -4.71
C GLU A 131 12.79 0.19 -5.93
N PRO A 132 13.92 -0.49 -6.14
CA PRO A 132 14.15 -1.25 -7.37
C PRO A 132 13.08 -2.29 -7.69
N THR A 133 12.54 -2.96 -6.65
CA THR A 133 11.54 -4.02 -6.81
C THR A 133 10.22 -3.51 -7.37
N VAL A 134 9.83 -2.26 -7.08
CA VAL A 134 8.59 -1.68 -7.65
C VAL A 134 8.76 -1.31 -9.12
N VAL A 135 9.94 -0.87 -9.53
CA VAL A 135 10.25 -0.57 -10.93
C VAL A 135 10.32 -1.87 -11.75
N GLU A 136 10.99 -2.89 -11.19
CA GLU A 136 11.12 -4.19 -11.84
C GLU A 136 9.75 -4.85 -12.03
N LEU A 137 8.85 -4.77 -11.05
CA LEU A 137 7.48 -5.23 -11.19
C LEU A 137 6.75 -4.56 -12.35
N GLN A 138 6.89 -3.24 -12.52
CA GLN A 138 6.29 -2.54 -13.68
C GLN A 138 6.84 -3.04 -15.00
N ARG A 139 8.16 -3.22 -15.12
CA ARG A 139 8.77 -3.79 -16.33
C ARG A 139 8.28 -5.20 -16.64
N GLN A 140 8.12 -6.01 -15.60
CA GLN A 140 7.56 -7.36 -15.74
C GLN A 140 6.12 -7.32 -16.26
N LEU A 141 5.26 -6.46 -15.68
CA LEU A 141 3.86 -6.32 -16.08
C LEU A 141 3.70 -5.73 -17.49
N ALA A 142 4.62 -4.86 -17.90
CA ALA A 142 4.56 -4.11 -19.15
C ALA A 142 5.49 -4.66 -20.26
N GLY A 143 6.05 -5.87 -20.08
CA GLY A 143 6.95 -6.44 -21.08
C GLY A 143 8.21 -5.60 -21.34
N GLY A 144 8.71 -4.90 -20.31
CA GLY A 144 9.88 -4.01 -20.37
C GLY A 144 9.55 -2.52 -20.30
N GLY A 145 8.30 -2.11 -20.54
CA GLY A 145 7.81 -0.75 -20.40
C GLY A 145 7.39 -0.38 -18.96
N ILE A 146 6.70 0.73 -18.82
CA ILE A 146 6.15 1.23 -17.55
C ILE A 146 4.72 1.71 -17.80
N TYR A 147 3.74 1.13 -17.09
CA TYR A 147 2.33 1.53 -17.20
C TYR A 147 1.90 2.55 -16.14
N GLY A 148 2.64 2.67 -15.03
CA GLY A 148 2.32 3.59 -13.95
C GLY A 148 3.48 3.84 -13.00
N LEU A 149 3.35 4.85 -12.15
CA LEU A 149 4.32 5.14 -11.11
C LEU A 149 3.76 4.80 -9.72
N PRO A 150 4.62 4.38 -8.76
CA PRO A 150 4.16 4.02 -7.43
C PRO A 150 3.85 5.25 -6.59
N ALA A 151 2.72 5.20 -5.87
CA ALA A 151 2.36 6.21 -4.89
C ALA A 151 2.95 5.89 -3.52
N PHE A 152 2.84 4.65 -3.09
CA PHE A 152 3.39 4.15 -1.82
C PHE A 152 3.56 2.63 -1.89
N ILE A 153 4.25 2.08 -0.89
CA ILE A 153 4.39 0.62 -0.70
C ILE A 153 3.74 0.19 0.61
N GLY A 154 3.40 -1.09 0.71
CA GLY A 154 3.00 -1.70 1.96
C GLY A 154 4.21 -1.89 2.88
N THR A 155 3.95 -1.97 4.18
CA THR A 155 4.92 -2.30 5.21
C THR A 155 4.63 -3.66 5.81
N SER A 156 5.64 -4.27 6.43
CA SER A 156 5.47 -5.53 7.14
C SER A 156 6.23 -5.52 8.47
N GLY A 157 5.63 -6.07 9.52
CA GLY A 157 6.23 -6.12 10.84
C GLY A 157 5.60 -7.17 11.73
N LEU A 158 6.33 -7.57 12.78
CA LEU A 158 5.83 -8.36 13.90
C LEU A 158 5.50 -7.41 15.05
N TYR A 159 4.21 -7.17 15.24
CA TYR A 159 3.68 -6.35 16.33
C TYR A 159 3.45 -7.22 17.57
N TYR A 160 3.64 -6.66 18.76
CA TYR A 160 3.45 -7.40 20.01
C TYR A 160 2.86 -6.55 21.11
N ASN A 161 2.03 -7.18 21.94
CA ASN A 161 1.40 -6.57 23.12
C ASN A 161 2.31 -6.73 24.33
N LYS A 162 3.00 -5.65 24.73
CA LYS A 162 3.94 -5.66 25.85
C LYS A 162 3.29 -6.09 27.17
N ASP A 163 2.03 -5.71 27.39
CA ASP A 163 1.32 -6.04 28.63
C ASP A 163 1.17 -7.56 28.81
N LEU A 164 1.00 -8.32 27.72
CA LEU A 164 0.93 -9.78 27.79
C LEU A 164 2.31 -10.41 28.03
N PHE A 165 3.37 -9.85 27.44
CA PHE A 165 4.73 -10.30 27.71
C PHE A 165 5.13 -10.06 29.15
N ASP A 166 4.83 -8.89 29.70
CA ASP A 166 5.09 -8.53 31.09
C ASP A 166 4.26 -9.38 32.02
N LYS A 167 2.96 -9.55 31.77
CA LYS A 167 2.03 -10.39 32.55
C LYS A 167 2.55 -11.81 32.70
N PHE A 168 3.12 -12.39 31.63
CA PHE A 168 3.56 -13.78 31.63
C PHE A 168 5.07 -13.96 31.84
N ALA A 169 5.80 -12.88 32.11
CA ALA A 169 7.25 -12.85 32.33
C ALA A 169 8.01 -13.50 31.13
N VAL A 170 7.56 -13.23 29.89
CA VAL A 170 8.22 -13.67 28.66
C VAL A 170 9.04 -12.50 28.08
N PRO A 171 10.28 -12.70 27.64
CA PRO A 171 11.07 -11.63 27.04
C PRO A 171 10.47 -11.18 25.71
N TYR A 172 10.55 -9.86 25.44
CA TYR A 172 10.05 -9.28 24.19
C TYR A 172 10.77 -9.84 22.95
N PRO A 173 10.09 -9.92 21.82
CA PRO A 173 10.73 -10.28 20.55
C PRO A 173 11.76 -9.21 20.16
N LYS A 174 12.78 -9.64 19.41
CA LYS A 174 13.90 -8.79 18.95
C LYS A 174 14.04 -8.85 17.43
N ASP A 175 14.60 -7.79 16.86
CA ASP A 175 14.96 -7.79 15.45
C ASP A 175 15.94 -8.92 15.13
N GLY A 176 15.72 -9.57 13.99
CA GLY A 176 16.55 -10.66 13.53
C GLY A 176 16.22 -12.04 14.15
N MET A 177 15.18 -12.16 14.94
CA MET A 177 14.67 -13.47 15.34
C MET A 177 14.20 -14.27 14.11
N THR A 178 14.36 -15.57 14.20
CA THR A 178 13.81 -16.53 13.23
C THR A 178 12.34 -16.85 13.53
N TRP A 179 11.65 -17.43 12.56
CA TRP A 179 10.31 -17.97 12.75
C TRP A 179 10.26 -19.02 13.87
N ASP A 180 11.34 -19.83 14.06
CA ASP A 180 11.41 -20.81 15.12
C ASP A 180 11.54 -20.15 16.51
N GLU A 181 12.37 -19.13 16.64
CA GLU A 181 12.51 -18.37 17.91
C GLU A 181 11.20 -17.64 18.27
N VAL A 182 10.46 -17.11 17.29
CA VAL A 182 9.14 -16.50 17.51
C VAL A 182 8.10 -17.57 17.85
N TYR A 183 8.20 -18.76 17.29
CA TYR A 183 7.35 -19.90 17.68
C TYR A 183 7.54 -20.27 19.15
N ASP A 184 8.76 -20.30 19.65
CA ASP A 184 9.04 -20.59 21.07
C ASP A 184 8.42 -19.54 22.02
N LEU A 185 8.40 -18.27 21.59
CA LEU A 185 7.67 -17.22 22.33
C LEU A 185 6.15 -17.47 22.26
N ALA A 186 5.64 -17.83 21.08
CA ALA A 186 4.21 -18.08 20.90
C ALA A 186 3.70 -19.22 21.77
N VAL A 187 4.46 -20.32 21.88
CA VAL A 187 4.14 -21.45 22.77
C VAL A 187 4.03 -20.99 24.21
N LYS A 188 5.00 -20.19 24.71
CA LYS A 188 5.00 -19.66 26.09
C LYS A 188 3.82 -18.76 26.40
N LEU A 189 3.35 -18.03 25.39
CA LEU A 189 2.27 -17.03 25.51
C LEU A 189 0.87 -17.61 25.22
N THR A 190 0.79 -18.83 24.67
CA THR A 190 -0.49 -19.53 24.46
C THR A 190 -0.86 -20.25 25.72
N ARG A 191 -1.81 -19.69 26.49
CA ARG A 191 -2.24 -20.26 27.77
C ARG A 191 -3.59 -19.72 28.23
N GLN A 192 -4.19 -20.42 29.17
CA GLN A 192 -5.35 -19.93 29.91
C GLN A 192 -4.89 -19.27 31.22
N ASP A 193 -5.43 -18.11 31.52
CA ASP A 193 -5.20 -17.40 32.77
C ASP A 193 -6.46 -16.62 33.17
N GLY A 194 -6.90 -16.75 34.44
CA GLY A 194 -8.08 -16.08 34.97
C GLY A 194 -9.36 -16.31 34.16
N GLY A 195 -9.54 -17.50 33.58
CA GLY A 195 -10.69 -17.82 32.71
C GLY A 195 -10.59 -17.29 31.29
N THR A 196 -9.55 -16.54 30.96
CA THR A 196 -9.30 -16.02 29.60
C THR A 196 -8.26 -16.88 28.89
N GLN A 197 -8.56 -17.28 27.65
CA GLN A 197 -7.59 -17.91 26.76
C GLN A 197 -6.77 -16.84 26.05
N TYR A 198 -5.47 -16.91 26.16
CA TYR A 198 -4.50 -16.08 25.43
C TYR A 198 -3.83 -16.88 24.33
N TYR A 199 -3.53 -16.22 23.23
CA TYR A 199 -2.90 -16.80 22.04
C TYR A 199 -1.56 -16.14 21.79
N GLY A 200 -0.51 -16.92 21.60
CA GLY A 200 0.84 -16.39 21.44
C GLY A 200 1.04 -15.62 20.12
N PHE A 201 0.35 -16.05 19.05
CA PHE A 201 0.62 -15.50 17.73
C PHE A 201 -0.59 -15.57 16.79
N ALA A 202 -0.72 -14.56 15.94
CA ALA A 202 -1.62 -14.52 14.80
C ALA A 202 -0.86 -14.09 13.54
N ASN A 203 -1.08 -14.78 12.43
CA ASN A 203 -0.51 -14.41 11.14
C ASN A 203 -1.63 -14.06 10.15
N ASP A 204 -1.41 -13.01 9.36
CA ASP A 204 -2.18 -12.79 8.14
C ASP A 204 -1.65 -13.71 7.05
N ASN A 205 -2.06 -14.99 7.11
CA ASN A 205 -1.59 -16.04 6.22
C ASN A 205 -1.88 -15.72 4.75
N TYR A 206 -3.07 -15.17 4.46
CA TYR A 206 -3.47 -14.86 3.10
C TYR A 206 -2.57 -13.78 2.46
N SER A 207 -2.29 -12.73 3.20
CA SER A 207 -1.38 -11.68 2.72
C SER A 207 0.06 -12.18 2.62
N TYR A 208 0.51 -13.00 3.60
CA TYR A 208 1.86 -13.57 3.55
C TYR A 208 2.08 -14.48 2.33
N ILE A 209 1.09 -15.28 1.96
CA ILE A 209 1.14 -16.11 0.75
C ILE A 209 1.45 -15.25 -0.49
N GLN A 210 0.90 -14.04 -0.55
CA GLN A 210 1.07 -13.14 -1.70
C GLN A 210 2.39 -12.36 -1.70
N VAL A 211 3.00 -12.11 -0.53
CA VAL A 211 4.22 -11.31 -0.40
C VAL A 211 5.34 -12.08 0.32
N ASN A 212 5.46 -13.36 0.10
CA ASN A 212 6.37 -14.24 0.83
C ASN A 212 7.86 -13.87 0.67
N GLN A 213 8.65 -14.13 1.73
CA GLN A 213 10.08 -13.81 1.78
C GLN A 213 10.95 -14.66 0.82
N LEU A 214 10.41 -15.75 0.29
CA LEU A 214 11.15 -16.68 -0.55
C LEU A 214 10.98 -16.39 -2.05
N SER A 215 10.21 -15.36 -2.42
CA SER A 215 9.92 -14.97 -3.81
C SER A 215 9.26 -16.09 -4.63
N LEU A 216 8.41 -16.90 -3.98
CA LEU A 216 7.79 -18.05 -4.60
C LEU A 216 6.58 -17.65 -5.43
N ASP A 217 6.52 -18.16 -6.65
CA ASP A 217 5.37 -17.99 -7.54
C ASP A 217 4.19 -18.86 -7.07
N LEU A 218 2.98 -18.32 -7.17
CA LEU A 218 1.74 -19.09 -6.99
C LEU A 218 1.28 -19.74 -8.30
N ILE A 219 1.57 -19.09 -9.39
CA ILE A 219 1.19 -19.50 -10.74
C ILE A 219 2.41 -19.41 -11.66
N ASP A 220 2.68 -20.44 -12.40
CA ASP A 220 3.67 -20.40 -13.48
C ASP A 220 3.15 -19.46 -14.61
N PRO A 221 3.88 -18.39 -14.93
CA PRO A 221 3.41 -17.38 -15.87
C PRO A 221 3.31 -17.88 -17.33
N LYS A 222 3.98 -18.98 -17.68
CA LYS A 222 3.99 -19.55 -19.03
C LYS A 222 2.85 -20.55 -19.25
N THR A 223 2.65 -21.43 -18.26
CA THR A 223 1.65 -22.49 -18.35
C THR A 223 0.30 -22.10 -17.75
N HIS A 224 0.28 -21.06 -16.90
CA HIS A 224 -0.83 -20.63 -16.08
C HIS A 224 -1.36 -21.78 -15.19
N LYS A 225 -0.49 -22.62 -14.70
CA LYS A 225 -0.80 -23.66 -13.72
C LYS A 225 -0.31 -23.26 -12.33
N ALA A 226 -0.94 -23.83 -11.31
CA ALA A 226 -0.48 -23.69 -9.93
C ALA A 226 0.96 -24.19 -9.79
N SER A 227 1.85 -23.38 -9.23
CA SER A 227 3.27 -23.69 -9.04
C SER A 227 3.66 -23.85 -7.57
N PHE A 228 2.68 -23.96 -6.67
CA PHE A 228 2.95 -24.02 -5.24
C PHE A 228 3.05 -25.46 -4.66
N ASN A 229 2.99 -26.52 -5.48
CA ASN A 229 3.28 -27.87 -5.02
C ASN A 229 4.78 -28.18 -5.09
N THR A 230 5.59 -27.43 -4.35
CA THR A 230 7.06 -27.55 -4.26
C THR A 230 7.51 -27.66 -2.81
N ASP A 231 8.74 -28.09 -2.57
CA ASP A 231 9.27 -28.21 -1.22
C ASP A 231 9.44 -26.86 -0.52
N GLU A 232 9.74 -25.79 -1.29
CA GLU A 232 9.82 -24.44 -0.76
C GLU A 232 8.45 -23.95 -0.26
N TRP A 233 7.38 -24.19 -1.02
CA TRP A 233 6.03 -23.86 -0.58
C TRP A 233 5.57 -24.74 0.59
N LYS A 234 5.92 -26.03 0.61
CA LYS A 234 5.66 -26.90 1.77
C LYS A 234 6.30 -26.34 3.03
N ARG A 235 7.54 -25.85 2.94
CA ARG A 235 8.24 -25.20 4.04
C ARG A 235 7.49 -23.97 4.57
N VAL A 236 6.98 -23.12 3.68
CA VAL A 236 6.16 -21.95 4.05
C VAL A 236 4.86 -22.39 4.74
N VAL A 237 4.16 -23.37 4.17
CA VAL A 237 2.93 -23.93 4.75
C VAL A 237 3.18 -24.54 6.11
N GLN A 238 4.25 -25.33 6.28
CA GLN A 238 4.64 -25.92 7.56
C GLN A 238 4.95 -24.84 8.61
N MET A 239 5.64 -23.77 8.24
CA MET A 239 5.88 -22.64 9.14
C MET A 239 4.56 -22.04 9.62
N MET A 240 3.61 -21.75 8.73
CA MET A 240 2.32 -21.18 9.09
C MET A 240 1.48 -22.12 9.97
N THR A 241 1.35 -23.38 9.56
CA THR A 241 0.54 -24.38 10.27
C THR A 241 1.12 -24.76 11.63
N LYS A 242 2.45 -24.70 11.82
CA LYS A 242 3.12 -24.89 13.10
C LYS A 242 2.56 -23.95 14.17
N PHE A 243 2.38 -22.67 13.88
CA PHE A 243 1.78 -21.72 14.82
C PHE A 243 0.30 -22.00 15.07
N MET A 244 -0.45 -22.37 14.04
CA MET A 244 -1.88 -22.67 14.15
C MET A 244 -2.14 -23.97 14.94
N SER A 245 -1.15 -24.86 15.05
CA SER A 245 -1.22 -26.14 15.73
C SER A 245 -0.66 -26.14 17.16
N ILE A 246 -0.30 -24.98 17.70
CA ILE A 246 0.11 -24.86 19.10
C ILE A 246 -1.05 -25.33 20.01
N PRO A 247 -0.82 -26.23 20.99
CA PRO A 247 -1.87 -26.67 21.89
C PRO A 247 -2.61 -25.52 22.56
N GLY A 248 -3.93 -25.53 22.51
CA GLY A 248 -4.78 -24.46 23.05
C GLY A 248 -5.08 -23.33 22.07
N VAL A 249 -4.54 -23.35 20.84
CA VAL A 249 -4.90 -22.37 19.82
C VAL A 249 -6.25 -22.73 19.20
N ASP A 250 -7.19 -21.76 19.27
CA ASP A 250 -8.36 -21.70 18.42
C ASP A 250 -8.06 -20.74 17.27
N ILE A 251 -7.94 -21.28 16.07
CA ILE A 251 -7.60 -20.49 14.85
C ILE A 251 -8.65 -19.45 14.49
N ALA A 252 -9.89 -19.59 14.96
CA ALA A 252 -10.92 -18.57 14.78
C ALA A 252 -10.75 -17.38 15.74
N GLN A 253 -10.02 -17.57 16.83
CA GLN A 253 -9.75 -16.54 17.82
C GLN A 253 -8.31 -15.98 17.74
N ALA A 254 -7.34 -16.79 17.32
CA ALA A 254 -5.95 -16.36 17.14
C ALA A 254 -5.82 -15.58 15.81
N THR A 255 -6.43 -14.41 15.76
CA THR A 255 -6.50 -13.58 14.53
C THR A 255 -5.90 -12.19 14.75
N VAL A 256 -5.41 -11.57 13.68
CA VAL A 256 -4.95 -10.17 13.69
C VAL A 256 -6.08 -9.22 14.11
N ALA A 257 -7.33 -9.53 13.77
CA ALA A 257 -8.48 -8.77 14.22
C ALA A 257 -8.64 -8.81 15.74
N ASN A 258 -8.50 -9.98 16.37
CA ASN A 258 -8.58 -10.12 17.84
C ASN A 258 -7.34 -9.55 18.56
N PHE A 259 -6.17 -9.53 17.91
CA PHE A 259 -5.03 -8.74 18.41
C PHE A 259 -5.44 -7.28 18.59
N ASN A 260 -6.11 -6.69 17.60
CA ASN A 260 -6.51 -5.28 17.64
C ASN A 260 -7.70 -4.98 18.57
N THR A 261 -8.68 -5.89 18.64
CA THR A 261 -9.98 -5.59 19.26
C THR A 261 -10.16 -6.17 20.65
N LYS A 262 -9.49 -7.29 20.96
CA LYS A 262 -9.62 -7.98 22.25
C LYS A 262 -8.36 -7.92 23.11
N GLY A 263 -7.19 -7.70 22.50
CA GLY A 263 -5.91 -7.74 23.21
C GLY A 263 -5.54 -9.11 23.79
N THR A 264 -6.18 -10.19 23.32
CA THR A 264 -5.93 -11.58 23.80
C THR A 264 -4.86 -12.29 22.99
N VAL A 265 -4.37 -11.70 21.92
CA VAL A 265 -3.27 -12.22 21.10
C VAL A 265 -2.00 -11.46 21.44
N ALA A 266 -0.89 -12.17 21.71
CA ALA A 266 0.36 -11.56 22.15
C ALA A 266 1.20 -10.98 21.04
N MET A 267 1.24 -11.63 19.88
CA MET A 267 1.97 -11.19 18.68
C MET A 267 1.10 -11.32 17.42
N ALA A 268 1.26 -10.37 16.52
CA ALA A 268 0.58 -10.41 15.24
C ALA A 268 1.50 -9.90 14.13
N THR A 269 1.56 -10.62 13.00
CA THR A 269 2.16 -10.06 11.80
C THR A 269 1.15 -9.24 11.02
N ASN A 270 1.64 -8.24 10.32
CA ASN A 270 0.83 -7.51 9.36
C ASN A 270 1.63 -7.21 8.09
N TYR A 271 0.99 -7.38 6.96
CA TYR A 271 1.51 -7.13 5.61
C TYR A 271 0.56 -6.14 4.93
N THR A 272 0.67 -4.87 5.29
CA THR A 272 -0.29 -3.88 4.85
C THR A 272 -0.09 -3.46 3.40
N GLY A 273 -1.11 -3.65 2.59
CA GLY A 273 -1.17 -3.11 1.23
C GLY A 273 -1.54 -1.63 1.16
N CYS A 274 -2.15 -1.08 2.21
CA CYS A 274 -2.44 0.35 2.35
C CYS A 274 -2.44 0.71 3.83
N CYS A 275 -2.17 1.98 4.13
CA CYS A 275 -2.45 2.57 5.44
C CYS A 275 -1.75 1.84 6.60
N GLY A 276 -0.68 2.37 7.13
CA GLY A 276 0.11 1.77 8.20
C GLY A 276 -0.72 1.07 9.27
N PHE A 277 -0.33 -0.14 9.61
CA PHE A 277 -0.98 -0.88 10.68
C PHE A 277 -0.70 -0.21 12.02
N THR A 278 -1.75 0.16 12.70
CA THR A 278 -1.67 0.61 14.08
C THR A 278 -2.50 -0.34 14.93
N PRO A 279 -1.92 -0.95 15.96
CA PRO A 279 -2.70 -1.74 16.91
C PRO A 279 -3.90 -0.95 17.44
N GLY A 280 -5.03 -1.64 17.60
CA GLY A 280 -6.27 -1.06 18.10
C GLY A 280 -6.16 -0.64 19.57
N ASP A 281 -7.21 -0.02 20.10
CA ASP A 281 -7.22 0.51 21.46
C ASP A 281 -7.15 -0.57 22.56
N ALA A 282 -7.40 -1.83 22.21
CA ALA A 282 -7.18 -2.98 23.08
C ALA A 282 -5.68 -3.26 23.35
N VAL A 283 -4.77 -2.73 22.54
CA VAL A 283 -3.32 -2.93 22.66
C VAL A 283 -2.62 -1.57 22.66
N LYS A 284 -2.69 -0.85 23.79
CA LYS A 284 -2.09 0.48 23.94
C LYS A 284 -0.57 0.44 24.11
N ASN A 285 -0.08 -0.52 24.87
CA ASN A 285 1.35 -0.72 25.14
C ASN A 285 1.92 -1.79 24.18
N TRP A 286 2.24 -1.38 22.98
CA TRP A 286 2.73 -2.28 21.95
C TRP A 286 4.16 -1.95 21.50
N GLY A 287 4.81 -2.94 20.94
CA GLY A 287 6.06 -2.79 20.23
C GLY A 287 5.97 -3.40 18.84
N VAL A 288 6.99 -3.16 18.04
CA VAL A 288 7.13 -3.73 16.71
C VAL A 288 8.59 -4.07 16.45
N VAL A 289 8.81 -5.20 15.79
CA VAL A 289 10.12 -5.63 15.31
C VAL A 289 9.98 -6.07 13.85
N ARG A 290 11.10 -6.29 13.19
CA ARG A 290 11.11 -6.83 11.81
C ARG A 290 10.36 -8.15 11.75
N ILE A 291 9.84 -8.46 10.56
CA ILE A 291 9.33 -9.80 10.26
C ILE A 291 10.43 -10.83 10.52
N PRO A 292 10.13 -11.96 11.20
CA PRO A 292 11.09 -13.00 11.49
C PRO A 292 11.75 -13.57 10.23
N ASP A 293 13.00 -13.96 10.33
CA ASP A 293 13.77 -14.52 9.24
C ASP A 293 13.58 -16.05 9.15
N PHE A 294 13.72 -16.61 7.94
CA PHE A 294 14.05 -18.02 7.82
C PHE A 294 15.53 -18.24 8.21
N PRO A 295 15.89 -19.36 8.87
CA PRO A 295 17.27 -19.58 9.34
C PRO A 295 18.35 -19.46 8.24
N ASP A 296 18.03 -19.91 7.03
CA ASP A 296 18.89 -19.91 5.83
C ASP A 296 18.68 -18.69 4.90
N LYS A 297 17.71 -17.83 5.22
CA LYS A 297 17.38 -16.60 4.47
C LYS A 297 17.31 -15.40 5.43
N ARG A 298 18.47 -15.08 6.00
CA ARG A 298 18.59 -14.00 7.00
C ARG A 298 18.57 -12.62 6.36
N ASN A 299 17.96 -11.69 7.08
CA ASN A 299 17.92 -10.26 6.71
C ASN A 299 17.21 -9.96 5.39
N ILE A 300 16.32 -10.82 4.93
CA ILE A 300 15.49 -10.58 3.74
C ILE A 300 14.05 -10.33 4.20
N GLY A 301 13.51 -9.16 3.86
CA GLY A 301 12.10 -8.84 4.12
C GLY A 301 11.16 -9.51 3.13
N PRO A 302 9.85 -9.52 3.43
CA PRO A 302 8.82 -9.89 2.47
C PRO A 302 8.91 -9.07 1.20
N GLN A 303 8.27 -9.54 0.14
CA GLN A 303 8.06 -8.76 -1.07
C GLN A 303 7.30 -7.47 -0.74
N VAL A 304 7.54 -6.42 -1.50
CA VAL A 304 6.80 -5.17 -1.33
C VAL A 304 5.35 -5.33 -1.83
N PHE A 305 4.45 -4.51 -1.30
CA PHE A 305 3.06 -4.43 -1.76
C PHE A 305 2.81 -3.03 -2.33
N PRO A 306 3.19 -2.75 -3.60
CA PRO A 306 3.09 -1.41 -4.15
C PRO A 306 1.68 -1.05 -4.59
N ASN A 307 1.36 0.23 -4.45
CA ASN A 307 0.18 0.87 -5.02
C ASN A 307 0.64 1.82 -6.13
N TYR A 308 0.03 1.69 -7.30
CA TYR A 308 0.39 2.45 -8.49
C TYR A 308 -0.73 3.37 -8.93
N TRP A 309 -0.34 4.40 -9.66
CA TRP A 309 -1.19 5.23 -10.46
C TRP A 309 -0.88 4.95 -11.92
N PHE A 310 -1.82 4.34 -12.63
CA PHE A 310 -1.70 3.91 -14.01
C PHE A 310 -2.39 4.92 -14.92
N MET A 311 -1.75 5.25 -16.05
CA MET A 311 -2.40 6.02 -17.10
C MET A 311 -3.29 5.09 -17.92
N SER A 312 -4.54 5.51 -18.15
CA SER A 312 -5.45 4.77 -19.00
C SER A 312 -5.14 5.01 -20.49
N SER A 313 -5.28 3.96 -21.30
CA SER A 313 -5.18 4.06 -22.77
C SER A 313 -6.30 4.90 -23.40
N THR A 314 -7.41 5.10 -22.67
CA THR A 314 -8.54 5.91 -23.12
C THR A 314 -8.37 7.40 -22.85
N SER A 315 -7.36 7.80 -22.07
CA SER A 315 -7.15 9.21 -21.72
C SER A 315 -6.89 10.08 -22.96
N LYS A 316 -7.67 11.12 -23.07
CA LYS A 316 -7.48 12.19 -24.08
C LYS A 316 -6.61 13.34 -23.56
N GLN A 317 -6.20 13.25 -22.30
CA GLN A 317 -5.46 14.30 -21.58
C GLN A 317 -4.13 13.75 -21.03
N ARG A 318 -3.43 13.01 -21.89
CA ARG A 318 -2.25 12.21 -21.54
C ARG A 318 -1.18 13.01 -20.78
N ASP A 319 -0.92 14.26 -21.18
CA ASP A 319 0.07 15.10 -20.51
C ASP A 319 -0.39 15.53 -19.10
N ALA A 320 -1.64 15.96 -18.95
CA ALA A 320 -2.19 16.36 -17.66
C ALA A 320 -2.27 15.16 -16.71
N ALA A 321 -2.68 13.98 -17.20
CA ALA A 321 -2.71 12.75 -16.41
C ALA A 321 -1.29 12.36 -15.95
N PHE A 322 -0.29 12.50 -16.81
CA PHE A 322 1.10 12.22 -16.42
C PHE A 322 1.64 13.21 -15.38
N GLU A 323 1.31 14.49 -15.49
CA GLU A 323 1.68 15.48 -14.47
C GLU A 323 1.12 15.12 -13.09
N VAL A 324 -0.12 14.63 -13.02
CA VAL A 324 -0.74 14.17 -11.77
C VAL A 324 -0.05 12.92 -11.24
N ILE A 325 0.19 11.91 -12.09
CA ILE A 325 0.89 10.67 -11.72
C ILE A 325 2.32 10.97 -11.23
N LYS A 326 3.03 11.83 -11.94
CA LYS A 326 4.39 12.27 -11.61
C LYS A 326 4.42 13.02 -10.26
N TYR A 327 3.43 13.86 -9.98
CA TYR A 327 3.32 14.55 -8.70
C TYR A 327 3.12 13.57 -7.54
N VAL A 328 2.22 12.61 -7.68
CA VAL A 328 1.98 11.58 -6.64
C VAL A 328 3.23 10.73 -6.39
N ALA A 329 4.04 10.49 -7.42
CA ALA A 329 5.31 9.79 -7.33
C ALA A 329 6.51 10.72 -7.02
N SER A 330 6.28 12.02 -6.79
CA SER A 330 7.36 12.98 -6.48
C SER A 330 7.89 12.78 -5.06
N GLU A 331 9.13 13.20 -4.84
CA GLU A 331 9.76 13.17 -3.52
C GLU A 331 8.97 14.03 -2.51
N GLU A 332 8.54 15.23 -2.93
CA GLU A 332 7.72 16.14 -2.12
C GLU A 332 6.47 15.44 -1.58
N PHE A 333 5.69 14.82 -2.47
CA PHE A 333 4.42 14.22 -2.08
C PHE A 333 4.61 12.91 -1.31
N GLN A 334 5.58 12.09 -1.69
CA GLN A 334 5.87 10.83 -0.99
C GLN A 334 6.44 11.04 0.42
N ILE A 335 7.20 12.10 0.67
CA ILE A 335 7.60 12.48 2.03
C ILE A 335 6.36 12.81 2.87
N SER A 336 5.42 13.58 2.32
CA SER A 336 4.15 13.88 2.99
C SER A 336 3.28 12.64 3.24
N LEU A 337 3.23 11.70 2.30
CA LEU A 337 2.54 10.41 2.52
C LEU A 337 3.22 9.60 3.63
N ASN A 338 4.55 9.55 3.61
CA ASN A 338 5.36 8.78 4.55
C ASN A 338 5.17 9.26 5.99
N SER A 339 5.15 10.57 6.23
CA SER A 339 4.92 11.13 7.57
C SER A 339 3.52 10.80 8.12
N ARG A 340 2.55 10.60 7.23
CA ARG A 340 1.16 10.23 7.54
C ARG A 340 0.91 8.71 7.57
N GLY A 341 1.97 7.88 7.48
CA GLY A 341 1.89 6.44 7.64
C GLY A 341 1.60 5.66 6.35
N LEU A 342 1.78 6.26 5.18
CA LEU A 342 1.81 5.55 3.90
C LEU A 342 3.26 5.48 3.42
N ALA A 343 3.84 4.31 3.47
CA ALA A 343 5.27 4.13 3.28
C ALA A 343 5.72 4.55 1.88
N THR A 344 6.74 5.39 1.81
CA THR A 344 7.30 5.86 0.55
C THR A 344 7.83 4.72 -0.33
N ALA A 345 7.62 4.82 -1.64
CA ALA A 345 8.27 3.97 -2.63
C ALA A 345 9.67 4.47 -3.04
N LEU A 346 10.18 5.53 -2.41
CA LEU A 346 11.54 6.02 -2.62
C LEU A 346 12.55 5.11 -1.91
N LYS A 347 13.70 4.90 -2.52
CA LYS A 347 14.74 4.02 -1.95
C LYS A 347 15.56 4.66 -0.82
N ASP A 348 15.42 5.96 -0.57
CA ASP A 348 16.19 6.66 0.46
C ASP A 348 15.77 6.18 1.87
N THR A 349 16.73 5.53 2.54
CA THR A 349 16.52 4.97 3.88
C THR A 349 16.24 6.03 4.95
N LYS A 350 16.74 7.25 4.79
CA LYS A 350 16.51 8.35 5.74
C LYS A 350 15.04 8.74 5.82
N LEU A 351 14.28 8.50 4.75
CA LEU A 351 12.85 8.75 4.76
C LEU A 351 12.09 7.74 5.63
N HIS A 352 12.59 6.51 5.72
CA HIS A 352 11.96 5.46 6.54
C HIS A 352 12.03 5.78 8.04
N GLU A 353 13.04 6.54 8.49
CA GLU A 353 13.14 7.00 9.88
C GLU A 353 12.00 7.97 10.25
N LYS A 354 11.45 8.66 9.25
CA LYS A 354 10.34 9.62 9.41
C LYS A 354 8.96 9.02 9.16
N TYR A 355 8.88 7.69 8.97
CA TYR A 355 7.62 7.04 8.70
C TYR A 355 6.64 7.19 9.88
N GLY A 356 5.46 7.71 9.57
CA GLY A 356 4.38 7.90 10.53
C GLY A 356 4.67 8.94 11.62
N GLN A 357 5.63 9.86 11.41
CA GLN A 357 5.98 10.87 12.42
C GLN A 357 4.79 11.76 12.83
N ASP A 358 3.79 11.94 11.95
CA ASP A 358 2.58 12.71 12.24
C ASP A 358 1.50 11.89 12.96
N LEU A 359 1.75 10.59 13.19
CA LEU A 359 0.83 9.69 13.88
C LEU A 359 1.18 9.60 15.37
N PRO A 360 0.32 10.10 16.28
CA PRO A 360 0.60 10.07 17.73
C PRO A 360 0.91 8.66 18.25
N LYS A 361 0.24 7.63 17.73
CA LYS A 361 0.44 6.23 18.12
C LYS A 361 1.82 5.67 17.75
N TYR A 362 2.58 6.32 16.86
CA TYR A 362 3.92 5.89 16.45
C TYR A 362 5.06 6.60 17.18
N GLN A 363 4.75 7.70 17.88
CA GLN A 363 5.76 8.48 18.57
C GLN A 363 6.50 7.66 19.64
N GLY A 364 7.81 7.83 19.70
CA GLY A 364 8.70 7.08 20.59
C GLY A 364 8.96 5.63 20.19
N ARG A 365 8.53 5.19 19.00
CA ARG A 365 8.76 3.85 18.47
C ARG A 365 9.67 3.87 17.26
N ASN A 366 10.53 2.87 17.14
CA ASN A 366 11.36 2.71 15.95
C ASN A 366 10.53 2.05 14.83
N MET A 367 9.88 2.87 14.01
CA MET A 367 9.07 2.39 12.89
C MET A 367 9.91 2.02 11.66
N SER A 368 11.20 2.33 11.62
CA SER A 368 12.09 1.97 10.50
C SER A 368 12.28 0.46 10.34
N VAL A 369 12.01 -0.31 11.39
CA VAL A 369 12.01 -1.78 11.36
C VAL A 369 11.01 -2.38 10.37
N LEU A 370 9.99 -1.61 9.96
CA LEU A 370 8.99 -2.03 8.98
C LEU A 370 9.49 -2.04 7.53
N PHE A 371 10.72 -1.55 7.31
CA PHE A 371 11.36 -1.44 6.00
C PHE A 371 12.60 -2.34 5.94
N PRO A 372 12.41 -3.66 5.92
CA PRO A 372 13.54 -4.58 5.81
C PRO A 372 14.26 -4.37 4.47
N LYS A 373 15.59 -4.43 4.48
CA LYS A 373 16.41 -4.31 3.27
C LYS A 373 17.43 -5.43 3.24
N PRO A 374 17.55 -6.10 2.12
CA PRO A 374 16.71 -5.99 0.92
C PRO A 374 15.31 -6.60 1.12
N HIS A 375 14.36 -6.14 0.32
CA HIS A 375 13.12 -6.87 0.10
C HIS A 375 13.35 -8.09 -0.78
N ALA A 376 12.55 -9.14 -0.57
CA ALA A 376 12.50 -10.27 -1.50
C ALA A 376 12.08 -9.78 -2.90
N LYS A 377 12.65 -10.41 -3.94
CA LYS A 377 12.26 -10.11 -5.32
C LYS A 377 10.77 -10.38 -5.53
N MET A 378 10.13 -9.57 -6.36
CA MET A 378 8.73 -9.83 -6.70
C MET A 378 8.59 -11.16 -7.44
N SER A 379 7.59 -11.95 -7.03
CA SER A 379 7.15 -13.13 -7.78
C SER A 379 6.42 -12.71 -9.07
N ASN A 380 6.28 -13.64 -9.99
CA ASN A 380 5.48 -13.42 -11.18
C ASN A 380 4.01 -13.27 -10.80
N ILE A 381 3.37 -12.24 -11.37
CA ILE A 381 1.97 -11.95 -11.11
C ILE A 381 1.16 -12.31 -12.34
N THR A 382 0.11 -13.08 -12.13
CA THR A 382 -0.84 -13.44 -13.17
C THR A 382 -2.26 -13.07 -12.74
N GLU A 383 -3.18 -13.03 -13.69
CA GLU A 383 -4.61 -12.79 -13.40
C GLU A 383 -5.24 -13.85 -12.48
N TYR A 384 -4.60 -15.01 -12.32
CA TYR A 384 -5.10 -16.13 -11.50
C TYR A 384 -4.49 -16.17 -10.09
N GLN A 385 -3.66 -15.20 -9.75
CA GLN A 385 -2.96 -15.09 -8.47
C GLN A 385 -3.91 -15.24 -7.26
N ILE A 386 -5.04 -14.55 -7.31
CA ILE A 386 -6.04 -14.54 -6.22
C ILE A 386 -6.64 -15.93 -6.03
N VAL A 387 -6.99 -16.63 -7.12
CA VAL A 387 -7.54 -18.00 -7.08
C VAL A 387 -6.56 -18.94 -6.40
N ALA A 388 -5.28 -18.92 -6.83
CA ALA A 388 -4.24 -19.75 -6.26
C ALA A 388 -4.00 -19.47 -4.77
N ALA A 389 -3.92 -18.19 -4.38
CA ALA A 389 -3.74 -17.77 -3.00
C ALA A 389 -4.90 -18.26 -2.10
N GLN A 390 -6.15 -18.18 -2.57
CA GLN A 390 -7.32 -18.66 -1.85
C GLN A 390 -7.28 -20.16 -1.63
N LYS A 391 -6.93 -20.97 -2.66
CA LYS A 391 -6.83 -22.43 -2.53
C LYS A 391 -5.73 -22.83 -1.56
N LEU A 392 -4.55 -22.20 -1.65
CA LEU A 392 -3.46 -22.49 -0.73
C LEU A 392 -3.80 -22.08 0.70
N ASN A 393 -4.46 -20.92 0.90
CA ASN A 393 -4.90 -20.50 2.23
C ASN A 393 -5.95 -21.45 2.82
N ALA A 394 -6.87 -22.00 2.01
CA ALA A 394 -7.83 -22.99 2.45
C ALA A 394 -7.15 -24.30 2.88
N ALA A 395 -6.08 -24.71 2.20
CA ALA A 395 -5.30 -25.88 2.57
C ALA A 395 -4.70 -25.79 3.98
N LEU A 396 -4.27 -24.59 4.44
CA LEU A 396 -3.79 -24.39 5.81
C LEU A 396 -4.85 -24.79 6.84
N THR A 397 -6.10 -24.41 6.60
CA THR A 397 -7.23 -24.76 7.49
C THR A 397 -7.49 -26.26 7.50
N GLN A 398 -7.43 -26.94 6.34
CA GLN A 398 -7.60 -28.40 6.26
C GLN A 398 -6.49 -29.16 6.99
N ILE A 399 -5.24 -28.69 6.87
CA ILE A 399 -4.11 -29.30 7.59
C ILE A 399 -4.34 -29.22 9.10
N VAL A 400 -4.76 -28.07 9.61
CA VAL A 400 -4.85 -27.84 11.06
C VAL A 400 -6.15 -28.41 11.66
N LYS A 401 -7.31 -28.22 11.00
CA LYS A 401 -8.60 -28.66 11.53
C LYS A 401 -8.88 -30.13 11.27
N ASP A 402 -8.55 -30.59 10.06
CA ASP A 402 -8.93 -31.91 9.59
C ASP A 402 -7.78 -32.92 9.73
N GLY A 403 -6.59 -32.48 10.20
CA GLY A 403 -5.40 -33.30 10.31
C GLY A 403 -4.86 -33.79 8.98
N LYS A 404 -5.16 -33.09 7.89
CA LYS A 404 -4.76 -33.49 6.54
C LYS A 404 -3.24 -33.41 6.39
N ASP A 405 -2.66 -34.41 5.75
CA ASP A 405 -1.23 -34.40 5.42
C ASP A 405 -0.86 -33.19 4.53
N VAL A 406 0.27 -32.54 4.83
CA VAL A 406 0.71 -31.31 4.16
C VAL A 406 0.89 -31.53 2.66
N ASN A 407 1.52 -32.64 2.23
CA ASN A 407 1.77 -32.91 0.82
C ASN A 407 0.44 -33.12 0.07
N THR A 408 -0.48 -33.86 0.70
CA THR A 408 -1.82 -34.10 0.16
C THR A 408 -2.62 -32.79 0.05
N ALA A 409 -2.62 -31.99 1.11
CA ALA A 409 -3.37 -30.72 1.12
C ALA A 409 -2.87 -29.73 0.04
N ILE A 410 -1.55 -29.58 -0.10
CA ILE A 410 -0.96 -28.68 -1.11
C ILE A 410 -1.22 -29.20 -2.53
N ARG A 411 -1.06 -30.52 -2.77
CA ARG A 411 -1.34 -31.14 -4.08
C ARG A 411 -2.80 -30.91 -4.48
N GLU A 412 -3.74 -31.22 -3.59
CA GLU A 412 -5.17 -31.04 -3.89
C GLU A 412 -5.55 -29.56 -4.07
N ALA A 413 -4.94 -28.66 -3.31
CA ALA A 413 -5.12 -27.22 -3.51
C ALA A 413 -4.61 -26.77 -4.88
N ALA A 414 -3.48 -27.30 -5.34
CA ALA A 414 -2.94 -27.00 -6.67
C ALA A 414 -3.84 -27.54 -7.79
N GLU A 415 -4.33 -28.78 -7.67
CA GLU A 415 -5.29 -29.37 -8.60
C GLU A 415 -6.61 -28.56 -8.65
N ALA A 416 -7.11 -28.13 -7.49
CA ALA A 416 -8.30 -27.29 -7.40
C ALA A 416 -8.09 -25.88 -8.00
N ALA A 417 -6.91 -25.29 -7.82
CA ALA A 417 -6.55 -24.03 -8.46
C ALA A 417 -6.50 -24.19 -9.98
N ASP A 418 -5.85 -25.24 -10.48
CA ASP A 418 -5.77 -25.52 -11.92
C ASP A 418 -7.15 -25.70 -12.55
N LYS A 419 -8.05 -26.42 -11.87
CA LYS A 419 -9.44 -26.60 -12.31
C LYS A 419 -10.18 -25.27 -12.42
N ASP A 420 -10.11 -24.43 -11.39
CA ASP A 420 -10.78 -23.13 -11.40
C ASP A 420 -10.19 -22.18 -12.44
N ILE A 421 -8.87 -22.21 -12.66
CA ILE A 421 -8.19 -21.46 -13.71
C ILE A 421 -8.66 -21.91 -15.10
N GLN A 422 -8.79 -23.22 -15.33
CA GLN A 422 -9.32 -23.72 -16.62
C GLN A 422 -10.77 -23.28 -16.84
N ALA A 423 -11.61 -23.31 -15.82
CA ALA A 423 -12.98 -22.81 -15.89
C ALA A 423 -13.03 -21.29 -16.22
N ALA A 424 -12.17 -20.49 -15.56
CA ALA A 424 -12.06 -19.07 -15.83
C ALA A 424 -11.58 -18.77 -17.26
N LYS A 425 -10.64 -19.57 -17.81
CA LYS A 425 -10.19 -19.45 -19.20
C LYS A 425 -11.31 -19.80 -20.20
N ALA A 426 -12.12 -20.81 -19.88
CA ALA A 426 -13.22 -21.22 -20.75
C ALA A 426 -14.34 -20.18 -20.82
N SER A 427 -14.60 -19.47 -19.72
CA SER A 427 -15.63 -18.41 -19.65
C SER A 427 -15.24 -17.10 -20.36
N LYS A 428 -13.96 -16.92 -20.72
CA LYS A 428 -13.45 -15.76 -21.48
C LYS A 428 -13.47 -15.95 -22.99
N LYS A 429 -13.71 -17.17 -23.45
CA LYS A 429 -13.88 -17.51 -24.89
C LYS A 429 -15.33 -17.37 -25.30
#